data_8ff1371f76b89bb6432c1da76792a4f3
#
_entry.id   8ff1371f76b89bb6432c1da76792a4f3
#
_cell.length_a   1.000
_cell.length_b   1.000
_cell.length_c   1.000
_cell.angle_alpha   90.00
_cell.angle_beta   90.00
_cell.angle_gamma   90.00
#
_symmetry.space_group_name_H-M   'P 1'
#
loop_
_entity.id
_entity.type
_entity.pdbx_description
1 polymer ?
#
loop_
_entity_poly.entity_id
_entity_poly.type
_entity_poly.pdbx_seq_one_letter_code
_entity_poly.pdbx_strand_id
1 'polypeptide(L)'
;MELYLPCLNTAIAGILAILLFSYFIIKRSSSAAKAKGPKLPKVAGGWPLLGHLGLFSGSQLPHIALASLVDKYGPTFTINIGIHSALVISTWEAAKDCFTTNDIVVSSRPATLGAKHLGYNFAMFGFTPYGPYWREIRKLTSLELLSNRRLELLKKVRVSEVEMSLKELYTLWTKRKESSGELLVEMKQWFGDLTLNVIFRMVAGKRCFMNGSLSEEEEARRWQKSMREFFLLVGLFVLGDAVPWLSWLDLGGQQKAMKKTAKELDIIVTEWLEEHKQKRTKGKDQDFMDVMLSAIDGADVAGFDADTVIKATCLSLIAGGSETTMVTLTWALSLLLNNRQVLKKVYEELDQHVGKGRQLDESDINNLVYLQATIKEAMRLCPAGPLSGQREFTEDCTVGGYHVPKGTWLLVNLWKIQTDPRVWANPMEFKPERFLTTHKDVDVWGQQFELMPFGSGRRACPGISIGLKMTLLTLASFLHSFDVTTQENEPVDMNGSIGLTNMKLTPLDVLVKPRLSPNFYD
;
A
#
# COMPACT_ATOMS: atom_id res chain seq x y z
N MET A 1 -2.15 -25.39 48.46
CA MET A 1 -2.18 -25.10 46.98
C MET A 1 -3.50 -25.50 46.33
N GLU A 2 -4.55 -25.84 47.08
CA GLU A 2 -5.86 -26.29 46.51
C GLU A 2 -6.99 -25.25 46.53
N LEU A 3 -6.78 -24.05 47.08
CA LEU A 3 -7.83 -23.00 47.17
C LEU A 3 -7.89 -22.06 45.95
N TYR A 4 -6.92 -22.12 45.02
CA TYR A 4 -6.89 -21.22 43.85
C TYR A 4 -7.62 -21.77 42.61
N LEU A 5 -7.77 -23.07 42.49
CA LEU A 5 -8.43 -23.69 41.32
C LEU A 5 -9.94 -23.39 41.20
N PRO A 6 -10.76 -23.45 42.28
CA PRO A 6 -12.19 -23.15 42.15
C PRO A 6 -12.47 -21.67 41.86
N CYS A 7 -11.65 -20.74 42.35
CA CYS A 7 -11.79 -19.32 42.06
C CYS A 7 -11.46 -18.98 40.58
N LEU A 8 -10.49 -19.66 40.01
CA LEU A 8 -10.13 -19.47 38.58
C LEU A 8 -11.24 -19.99 37.65
N ASN A 9 -11.80 -21.15 37.94
CA ASN A 9 -12.88 -21.74 37.15
C ASN A 9 -14.18 -20.91 37.24
N THR A 10 -14.50 -20.37 38.43
CA THR A 10 -15.67 -19.47 38.59
C THR A 10 -15.46 -18.12 37.92
N ALA A 11 -14.24 -17.56 37.91
CA ALA A 11 -13.92 -16.35 37.18
C ALA A 11 -14.02 -16.55 35.66
N ILE A 12 -13.49 -17.66 35.15
CA ILE A 12 -13.61 -18.02 33.70
C ILE A 12 -15.07 -18.24 33.31
N ALA A 13 -15.85 -18.96 34.15
CA ALA A 13 -17.29 -19.17 33.90
C ALA A 13 -18.08 -17.84 33.91
N GLY A 14 -17.75 -16.91 34.82
CA GLY A 14 -18.32 -15.57 34.89
C GLY A 14 -18.03 -14.74 33.64
N ILE A 15 -16.77 -14.76 33.20
CA ILE A 15 -16.36 -14.06 31.96
C ILE A 15 -17.09 -14.66 30.74
N LEU A 16 -17.15 -15.98 30.61
CA LEU A 16 -17.88 -16.65 29.53
C LEU A 16 -19.38 -16.33 29.56
N ALA A 17 -20.00 -16.27 30.73
CA ALA A 17 -21.40 -15.89 30.88
C ALA A 17 -21.65 -14.43 30.45
N ILE A 18 -20.78 -13.50 30.84
CA ILE A 18 -20.85 -12.09 30.42
C ILE A 18 -20.67 -11.97 28.90
N LEU A 19 -19.72 -12.70 28.31
CA LEU A 19 -19.47 -12.71 26.88
C LEU A 19 -20.68 -13.27 26.10
N LEU A 20 -21.27 -14.37 26.56
CA LEU A 20 -22.48 -14.95 25.99
C LEU A 20 -23.68 -14.01 26.13
N PHE A 21 -23.87 -13.39 27.27
CA PHE A 21 -24.96 -12.44 27.51
C PHE A 21 -24.81 -11.20 26.61
N SER A 22 -23.60 -10.65 26.51
CA SER A 22 -23.29 -9.54 25.60
C SER A 22 -23.56 -9.91 24.13
N TYR A 23 -23.15 -11.12 23.72
CA TYR A 23 -23.44 -11.64 22.39
C TYR A 23 -24.96 -11.74 22.09
N PHE A 24 -25.76 -12.24 23.06
CA PHE A 24 -27.21 -12.32 22.91
C PHE A 24 -27.87 -10.95 22.85
N ILE A 25 -27.43 -9.96 23.62
CA ILE A 25 -27.94 -8.59 23.57
C ILE A 25 -27.67 -7.95 22.21
N ILE A 26 -26.42 -8.07 21.72
CA ILE A 26 -26.00 -7.51 20.42
C ILE A 26 -26.79 -8.18 19.29
N LYS A 27 -26.94 -9.51 19.32
CA LYS A 27 -27.71 -10.26 18.33
C LYS A 27 -29.19 -9.85 18.33
N ARG A 28 -29.76 -9.55 19.48
CA ARG A 28 -31.16 -9.10 19.61
C ARG A 28 -31.36 -7.66 19.14
N SER A 29 -30.38 -6.78 19.38
CA SER A 29 -30.42 -5.38 18.93
C SER A 29 -30.29 -5.26 17.40
N SER A 30 -29.51 -6.10 16.75
CA SER A 30 -29.35 -6.09 15.29
C SER A 30 -30.54 -6.64 14.50
N SER A 31 -31.52 -7.28 15.20
CA SER A 31 -32.69 -7.91 14.57
C SER A 31 -33.87 -6.96 14.36
N ALA A 32 -33.83 -5.73 14.86
CA ALA A 32 -34.99 -4.85 14.94
C ALA A 32 -35.15 -3.85 13.78
N ALA A 33 -34.16 -3.68 12.91
CA ALA A 33 -34.30 -2.84 11.73
C ALA A 33 -35.00 -3.61 10.60
N LYS A 34 -36.25 -3.19 10.22
CA LYS A 34 -36.90 -3.70 9.02
C LYS A 34 -36.05 -3.35 7.80
N ALA A 35 -35.35 -4.34 7.27
CA ALA A 35 -34.53 -4.18 6.09
C ALA A 35 -35.39 -3.70 4.91
N LYS A 36 -35.10 -2.52 4.36
CA LYS A 36 -35.70 -2.00 3.12
C LYS A 36 -34.96 -2.60 1.91
N GLY A 37 -35.30 -3.80 1.48
CA GLY A 37 -34.71 -4.43 0.28
C GLY A 37 -34.26 -5.88 0.48
N PRO A 38 -33.74 -6.53 -0.57
CA PRO A 38 -33.20 -7.89 -0.49
C PRO A 38 -32.02 -7.94 0.51
N LYS A 39 -31.98 -9.03 1.29
CA LYS A 39 -30.92 -9.24 2.27
C LYS A 39 -29.64 -9.68 1.57
N LEU A 40 -28.53 -9.08 1.94
CA LEU A 40 -27.19 -9.51 1.52
C LEU A 40 -26.92 -10.98 1.90
N PRO A 41 -26.34 -11.79 1.02
CA PRO A 41 -25.81 -13.10 1.36
C PRO A 41 -24.84 -12.99 2.54
N LYS A 42 -25.00 -13.82 3.54
CA LYS A 42 -24.13 -13.84 4.71
C LYS A 42 -23.32 -15.13 4.76
N VAL A 43 -22.01 -14.99 4.88
CA VAL A 43 -21.12 -16.15 5.01
C VAL A 43 -21.43 -16.88 6.32
N ALA A 44 -21.57 -18.19 6.25
CA ALA A 44 -21.78 -19.07 7.40
C ALA A 44 -20.43 -19.43 8.05
N GLY A 45 -20.47 -19.95 9.31
CA GLY A 45 -19.29 -20.48 9.99
C GLY A 45 -18.45 -19.47 10.75
N GLY A 46 -18.93 -18.23 10.91
CA GLY A 46 -18.29 -17.25 11.80
C GLY A 46 -18.30 -17.69 13.25
N TRP A 47 -17.14 -17.62 13.92
CA TRP A 47 -17.02 -17.92 15.36
C TRP A 47 -17.76 -16.88 16.21
N PRO A 48 -18.34 -17.27 17.34
CA PRO A 48 -18.91 -16.30 18.28
C PRO A 48 -17.86 -15.22 18.66
N LEU A 49 -18.25 -13.95 18.67
CA LEU A 49 -17.44 -12.76 18.95
C LEU A 49 -16.30 -12.48 17.95
N LEU A 50 -15.62 -13.49 17.41
CA LEU A 50 -14.50 -13.32 16.47
C LEU A 50 -14.95 -13.21 15.02
N GLY A 51 -16.16 -13.73 14.71
CA GLY A 51 -16.65 -13.73 13.33
C GLY A 51 -15.76 -14.56 12.41
N HIS A 52 -15.32 -13.95 11.34
CA HIS A 52 -14.50 -14.57 10.29
C HIS A 52 -13.04 -14.08 10.31
N LEU A 53 -12.52 -13.65 11.47
CA LEU A 53 -11.13 -13.20 11.60
C LEU A 53 -10.11 -14.22 11.09
N GLY A 54 -10.42 -15.52 11.18
CA GLY A 54 -9.57 -16.58 10.64
C GLY A 54 -9.28 -16.46 9.14
N LEU A 55 -10.10 -15.75 8.36
CA LEU A 55 -9.83 -15.48 6.94
C LEU A 55 -8.63 -14.53 6.72
N PHE A 56 -8.24 -13.78 7.76
CA PHE A 56 -7.17 -12.79 7.70
C PHE A 56 -5.89 -13.24 8.39
N SER A 57 -5.90 -14.39 9.08
CA SER A 57 -4.75 -14.93 9.82
C SER A 57 -4.40 -16.36 9.43
N GLY A 58 -5.04 -16.90 8.40
CA GLY A 58 -4.80 -18.26 7.89
C GLY A 58 -3.54 -18.36 7.02
N SER A 59 -3.28 -19.55 6.49
CA SER A 59 -2.18 -19.81 5.55
C SER A 59 -2.41 -19.21 4.15
N GLN A 60 -3.65 -18.88 3.82
CA GLN A 60 -4.03 -18.28 2.53
C GLN A 60 -4.11 -16.78 2.62
N LEU A 61 -3.67 -16.08 1.58
CA LEU A 61 -3.78 -14.61 1.51
C LEU A 61 -5.24 -14.16 1.61
N PRO A 62 -5.55 -13.12 2.40
CA PRO A 62 -6.93 -12.70 2.66
C PRO A 62 -7.76 -12.42 1.40
N HIS A 63 -7.18 -11.80 0.38
CA HIS A 63 -7.88 -11.52 -0.88
C HIS A 63 -8.21 -12.79 -1.67
N ILE A 64 -7.36 -13.84 -1.60
CA ILE A 64 -7.62 -15.15 -2.20
C ILE A 64 -8.69 -15.89 -1.40
N ALA A 65 -8.59 -15.87 -0.06
CA ALA A 65 -9.59 -16.49 0.81
C ALA A 65 -10.99 -15.88 0.60
N LEU A 66 -11.09 -14.56 0.47
CA LEU A 66 -12.36 -13.90 0.16
C LEU A 66 -12.84 -14.18 -1.27
N ALA A 67 -11.92 -14.30 -2.24
CA ALA A 67 -12.27 -14.62 -3.62
C ALA A 67 -12.86 -16.03 -3.75
N SER A 68 -12.40 -17.00 -2.97
CA SER A 68 -12.95 -18.38 -2.99
C SER A 68 -14.40 -18.45 -2.47
N LEU A 69 -14.85 -17.47 -1.72
CA LEU A 69 -16.23 -17.39 -1.23
C LEU A 69 -17.22 -16.89 -2.30
N VAL A 70 -16.72 -16.25 -3.36
CA VAL A 70 -17.55 -15.69 -4.44
C VAL A 70 -18.39 -16.78 -5.14
N ASP A 71 -17.82 -17.95 -5.37
CA ASP A 71 -18.50 -19.04 -6.05
C ASP A 71 -19.72 -19.57 -5.26
N LYS A 72 -19.65 -19.47 -3.91
CA LYS A 72 -20.72 -19.96 -3.02
C LYS A 72 -21.74 -18.91 -2.66
N TYR A 73 -21.31 -17.65 -2.44
CA TYR A 73 -22.16 -16.59 -1.88
C TYR A 73 -22.46 -15.49 -2.89
N GLY A 74 -21.91 -15.58 -4.10
CA GLY A 74 -21.98 -14.52 -5.11
C GLY A 74 -20.91 -13.43 -4.88
N PRO A 75 -20.81 -12.45 -5.79
CA PRO A 75 -19.71 -11.47 -5.77
C PRO A 75 -19.90 -10.34 -4.74
N THR A 76 -21.05 -10.30 -4.08
CA THR A 76 -21.40 -9.31 -3.06
C THR A 76 -22.01 -10.03 -1.87
N PHE A 77 -21.29 -10.08 -0.76
CA PHE A 77 -21.70 -10.80 0.45
C PHE A 77 -21.17 -10.11 1.72
N THR A 78 -21.69 -10.52 2.88
CA THR A 78 -21.23 -10.03 4.17
C THR A 78 -20.52 -11.09 4.98
N ILE A 79 -19.45 -10.66 5.67
CA ILE A 79 -18.74 -11.38 6.71
C ILE A 79 -18.85 -10.61 8.03
N ASN A 80 -18.51 -11.23 9.14
CA ASN A 80 -18.34 -10.53 10.40
C ASN A 80 -16.83 -10.48 10.74
N ILE A 81 -16.32 -9.31 11.07
CA ILE A 81 -14.97 -9.10 11.62
C ILE A 81 -15.18 -8.72 13.08
N GLY A 82 -15.08 -9.71 13.97
CA GLY A 82 -15.55 -9.50 15.33
C GLY A 82 -17.05 -9.20 15.36
N ILE A 83 -17.40 -8.09 16.02
CA ILE A 83 -18.77 -7.58 16.08
C ILE A 83 -19.18 -6.78 14.85
N HIS A 84 -18.22 -6.37 14.02
CA HIS A 84 -18.49 -5.51 12.87
C HIS A 84 -18.96 -6.34 11.66
N SER A 85 -20.06 -5.91 11.03
CA SER A 85 -20.45 -6.43 9.73
C SER A 85 -19.58 -5.80 8.65
N ALA A 86 -19.05 -6.59 7.73
CA ALA A 86 -18.26 -6.11 6.60
C ALA A 86 -18.86 -6.61 5.28
N LEU A 87 -19.16 -5.68 4.39
CA LEU A 87 -19.54 -5.94 3.00
C LEU A 87 -18.28 -6.22 2.18
N VAL A 88 -18.26 -7.35 1.51
CA VAL A 88 -17.21 -7.70 0.54
C VAL A 88 -17.79 -7.58 -0.86
N ILE A 89 -17.14 -6.81 -1.72
CA ILE A 89 -17.48 -6.68 -3.13
C ILE A 89 -16.32 -7.13 -4.01
N SER A 90 -16.65 -7.86 -5.09
CA SER A 90 -15.68 -8.54 -5.96
C SER A 90 -15.99 -8.34 -7.46
N THR A 91 -16.83 -7.36 -7.82
CA THR A 91 -17.13 -6.99 -9.21
C THR A 91 -17.01 -5.50 -9.45
N TRP A 92 -16.66 -5.15 -10.67
CA TRP A 92 -16.52 -3.75 -11.07
C TRP A 92 -17.84 -2.97 -11.01
N GLU A 93 -18.99 -3.63 -11.25
CA GLU A 93 -20.31 -3.03 -11.19
C GLU A 93 -20.64 -2.57 -9.75
N ALA A 94 -20.41 -3.42 -8.75
CA ALA A 94 -20.59 -3.08 -7.34
C ALA A 94 -19.59 -2.01 -6.89
N ALA A 95 -18.36 -2.07 -7.36
CA ALA A 95 -17.35 -1.04 -7.09
C ALA A 95 -17.75 0.31 -7.70
N LYS A 96 -18.28 0.34 -8.93
CA LYS A 96 -18.81 1.54 -9.57
C LYS A 96 -19.94 2.15 -8.74
N ASP A 97 -20.90 1.37 -8.29
CA ASP A 97 -22.01 1.83 -7.45
C ASP A 97 -21.50 2.43 -6.14
N CYS A 98 -20.53 1.78 -5.47
CA CYS A 98 -19.90 2.31 -4.27
C CYS A 98 -19.16 3.64 -4.51
N PHE A 99 -18.40 3.77 -5.61
CA PHE A 99 -17.47 4.89 -5.81
C PHE A 99 -18.01 6.01 -6.70
N THR A 100 -19.26 5.90 -7.14
CA THR A 100 -20.00 6.98 -7.82
C THR A 100 -21.22 7.39 -7.01
N THR A 101 -22.29 6.60 -7.04
CA THR A 101 -23.57 6.89 -6.39
C THR A 101 -23.44 7.03 -4.87
N ASN A 102 -22.68 6.12 -4.22
CA ASN A 102 -22.51 6.06 -2.78
C ASN A 102 -21.16 6.64 -2.30
N ASP A 103 -20.40 7.35 -3.15
CA ASP A 103 -19.02 7.74 -2.87
C ASP A 103 -18.83 8.51 -1.56
N ILE A 104 -19.71 9.45 -1.24
CA ILE A 104 -19.68 10.19 0.04
C ILE A 104 -19.91 9.24 1.22
N VAL A 105 -20.93 8.40 1.11
CA VAL A 105 -21.39 7.49 2.18
C VAL A 105 -20.29 6.47 2.53
N VAL A 106 -19.51 6.01 1.54
CA VAL A 106 -18.42 5.03 1.74
C VAL A 106 -17.05 5.67 1.92
N SER A 107 -16.97 7.00 2.06
CA SER A 107 -15.66 7.70 2.15
C SER A 107 -15.05 7.69 3.53
N SER A 108 -15.73 7.22 4.58
CA SER A 108 -15.14 7.16 5.92
C SER A 108 -14.18 5.98 6.09
N ARG A 109 -13.36 6.07 7.12
CA ARG A 109 -12.49 4.99 7.59
C ARG A 109 -12.98 4.49 8.93
N PRO A 110 -12.92 3.18 9.22
CA PRO A 110 -13.20 2.66 10.55
C PRO A 110 -12.15 3.13 11.55
N ALA A 111 -12.60 3.41 12.78
CA ALA A 111 -11.74 3.87 13.86
C ALA A 111 -10.99 2.69 14.49
N THR A 112 -9.95 2.17 13.82
CA THR A 112 -9.14 1.06 14.31
C THR A 112 -8.04 1.51 15.29
N LEU A 113 -7.56 0.57 16.12
CA LEU A 113 -6.43 0.81 17.03
C LEU A 113 -5.15 1.15 16.28
N GLY A 114 -4.91 0.50 15.12
CA GLY A 114 -3.81 0.85 14.23
C GLY A 114 -3.88 2.30 13.77
N ALA A 115 -5.02 2.74 13.27
CA ALA A 115 -5.24 4.14 12.86
C ALA A 115 -5.10 5.13 14.03
N LYS A 116 -5.52 4.74 15.25
CA LYS A 116 -5.39 5.56 16.44
C LYS A 116 -3.94 5.71 16.90
N HIS A 117 -3.22 4.60 17.10
CA HIS A 117 -1.89 4.61 17.72
C HIS A 117 -0.77 4.96 16.73
N LEU A 118 -0.82 4.41 15.52
CA LEU A 118 0.19 4.64 14.48
C LEU A 118 -0.11 5.86 13.61
N GLY A 119 -1.37 6.31 13.57
CA GLY A 119 -1.86 7.39 12.71
C GLY A 119 -2.03 8.74 13.42
N TYR A 120 -1.28 9.03 14.48
CA TYR A 120 -1.38 10.29 15.24
C TYR A 120 -2.82 10.61 15.66
N ASN A 121 -3.48 9.66 16.33
CA ASN A 121 -4.88 9.78 16.71
C ASN A 121 -5.78 10.20 15.52
N PHE A 122 -5.63 9.49 14.39
CA PHE A 122 -6.35 9.70 13.12
C PHE A 122 -5.92 10.94 12.31
N ALA A 123 -4.83 11.63 12.65
CA ALA A 123 -4.33 12.77 11.87
C ALA A 123 -3.69 12.34 10.54
N MET A 124 -3.17 11.11 10.38
CA MET A 124 -2.72 10.60 9.09
C MET A 124 -3.89 10.46 8.12
N PHE A 125 -3.90 11.27 7.05
CA PHE A 125 -5.05 11.39 6.13
C PHE A 125 -5.47 10.05 5.46
N GLY A 126 -4.58 9.07 5.38
CA GLY A 126 -4.90 7.71 4.91
C GLY A 126 -5.89 6.99 5.81
N PHE A 127 -5.88 7.28 7.12
CA PHE A 127 -6.70 6.63 8.15
C PHE A 127 -7.79 7.53 8.73
N THR A 128 -7.71 8.82 8.49
CA THR A 128 -8.68 9.81 8.99
C THR A 128 -10.10 9.47 8.54
N PRO A 129 -11.13 9.49 9.43
CA PRO A 129 -12.52 9.45 9.03
C PRO A 129 -12.88 10.59 8.06
N TYR A 130 -13.91 10.40 7.23
CA TYR A 130 -14.35 11.46 6.32
C TYR A 130 -14.97 12.64 7.10
N GLY A 131 -14.44 13.83 6.89
CA GLY A 131 -14.85 15.03 7.62
C GLY A 131 -14.12 16.29 7.15
N PRO A 132 -14.30 17.43 7.84
CA PRO A 132 -13.64 18.69 7.51
C PRO A 132 -12.12 18.58 7.45
N TYR A 133 -11.49 18.03 8.51
CA TYR A 133 -10.05 17.81 8.58
C TYR A 133 -9.52 17.01 7.38
N TRP A 134 -10.15 15.86 7.07
CA TRP A 134 -9.73 15.05 5.94
C TRP A 134 -9.79 15.81 4.61
N ARG A 135 -10.86 16.59 4.38
CA ARG A 135 -11.01 17.37 3.15
C ARG A 135 -9.92 18.42 3.00
N GLU A 136 -9.56 19.08 4.10
CA GLU A 136 -8.54 20.13 4.15
C GLU A 136 -7.16 19.57 3.86
N ILE A 137 -6.75 18.52 4.58
CA ILE A 137 -5.45 17.87 4.36
C ILE A 137 -5.39 17.19 2.99
N ARG A 138 -6.47 16.58 2.53
CA ARG A 138 -6.53 16.00 1.17
C ARG A 138 -6.33 17.07 0.10
N LYS A 139 -6.96 18.22 0.23
CA LYS A 139 -6.81 19.37 -0.67
C LYS A 139 -5.36 19.87 -0.67
N LEU A 140 -4.80 20.13 0.51
CA LEU A 140 -3.42 20.58 0.69
C LEU A 140 -2.43 19.58 0.06
N THR A 141 -2.54 18.30 0.40
CA THR A 141 -1.68 17.24 -0.16
C THR A 141 -1.76 17.21 -1.68
N SER A 142 -2.96 17.30 -2.27
CA SER A 142 -3.14 17.20 -3.72
C SER A 142 -2.65 18.43 -4.48
N LEU A 143 -2.81 19.64 -3.93
CA LEU A 143 -2.48 20.88 -4.62
C LEU A 143 -1.04 21.32 -4.38
N GLU A 144 -0.56 21.21 -3.13
CA GLU A 144 0.75 21.76 -2.76
C GLU A 144 1.87 20.72 -2.83
N LEU A 145 1.59 19.46 -2.53
CA LEU A 145 2.63 18.42 -2.43
C LEU A 145 2.68 17.50 -3.66
N LEU A 146 1.54 17.04 -4.16
CA LEU A 146 1.47 16.02 -5.21
C LEU A 146 0.91 16.53 -6.54
N SER A 147 0.81 17.86 -6.72
CA SER A 147 0.45 18.45 -8.01
C SER A 147 1.53 18.21 -9.05
N ASN A 148 1.15 18.14 -10.32
CA ASN A 148 2.11 17.97 -11.43
C ASN A 148 3.20 19.04 -11.39
N ARG A 149 2.84 20.31 -11.08
CA ARG A 149 3.82 21.40 -10.94
C ARG A 149 4.87 21.09 -9.87
N ARG A 150 4.46 20.62 -8.69
CA ARG A 150 5.38 20.26 -7.60
C ARG A 150 6.25 19.06 -7.98
N LEU A 151 5.66 18.05 -8.59
CA LEU A 151 6.39 16.87 -9.05
C LEU A 151 7.44 17.21 -10.12
N GLU A 152 7.17 18.20 -10.99
CA GLU A 152 8.19 18.68 -11.95
C GLU A 152 9.34 19.43 -11.26
N LEU A 153 9.06 20.26 -10.24
CA LEU A 153 10.11 20.91 -9.46
C LEU A 153 11.03 19.90 -8.76
N LEU A 154 10.48 18.78 -8.32
CA LEU A 154 11.20 17.69 -7.67
C LEU A 154 11.72 16.61 -8.65
N LYS A 155 11.63 16.83 -9.98
CA LYS A 155 12.15 15.91 -11.00
C LYS A 155 13.61 15.56 -10.75
N LYS A 156 14.45 16.56 -10.48
CA LYS A 156 15.89 16.35 -10.21
C LYS A 156 16.16 15.40 -9.06
N VAL A 157 15.32 15.42 -8.01
CA VAL A 157 15.48 14.55 -6.83
C VAL A 157 15.32 13.09 -7.24
N ARG A 158 14.22 12.74 -7.93
CA ARG A 158 13.96 11.35 -8.31
C ARG A 158 14.92 10.82 -9.38
N VAL A 159 15.25 11.67 -10.37
CA VAL A 159 16.19 11.28 -11.45
C VAL A 159 17.57 11.04 -10.86
N SER A 160 18.13 12.00 -10.12
CA SER A 160 19.47 11.86 -9.53
C SER A 160 19.57 10.69 -8.54
N GLU A 161 18.48 10.33 -7.83
CA GLU A 161 18.53 9.19 -6.92
C GLU A 161 18.53 7.86 -7.68
N VAL A 162 17.78 7.76 -8.78
CA VAL A 162 17.83 6.58 -9.66
C VAL A 162 19.23 6.43 -10.26
N GLU A 163 19.82 7.51 -10.80
CA GLU A 163 21.18 7.51 -11.36
C GLU A 163 22.21 7.09 -10.32
N MET A 164 22.18 7.68 -9.12
CA MET A 164 23.10 7.30 -8.03
C MET A 164 22.97 5.84 -7.65
N SER A 165 21.76 5.31 -7.52
CA SER A 165 21.52 3.92 -7.16
C SER A 165 22.01 2.94 -8.24
N LEU A 166 21.91 3.30 -9.52
CA LEU A 166 22.47 2.51 -10.63
C LEU A 166 24.02 2.55 -10.63
N LYS A 167 24.62 3.70 -10.38
CA LYS A 167 26.06 3.86 -10.23
C LYS A 167 26.61 3.03 -9.05
N GLU A 168 25.92 3.05 -7.92
CA GLU A 168 26.25 2.25 -6.74
C GLU A 168 26.16 0.75 -7.04
N LEU A 169 25.11 0.32 -7.75
CA LEU A 169 24.95 -1.07 -8.18
C LEU A 169 26.06 -1.50 -9.14
N TYR A 170 26.43 -0.65 -10.10
CA TYR A 170 27.55 -0.88 -11.00
C TYR A 170 28.88 -0.97 -10.24
N THR A 171 29.10 -0.07 -9.28
CA THR A 171 30.30 -0.10 -8.41
C THR A 171 30.37 -1.41 -7.59
N LEU A 172 29.22 -1.87 -7.09
CA LEU A 172 29.14 -3.15 -6.39
C LEU A 172 29.45 -4.32 -7.33
N TRP A 173 28.93 -4.29 -8.56
CA TRP A 173 29.22 -5.28 -9.59
C TRP A 173 30.71 -5.32 -9.93
N THR A 174 31.39 -4.19 -10.12
CA THR A 174 32.80 -4.15 -10.42
C THR A 174 33.66 -4.79 -9.33
N LYS A 175 33.23 -4.66 -8.06
CA LYS A 175 33.98 -5.18 -6.89
C LYS A 175 33.67 -6.64 -6.56
N ARG A 176 32.47 -7.15 -6.86
CA ARG A 176 31.96 -8.42 -6.33
C ARG A 176 31.40 -9.38 -7.38
N LYS A 177 31.50 -9.05 -8.69
CA LYS A 177 31.02 -9.94 -9.75
C LYS A 177 31.67 -11.32 -9.66
N GLU A 178 30.90 -12.34 -9.95
CA GLU A 178 31.38 -13.71 -10.05
C GLU A 178 32.27 -13.92 -11.28
N SER A 179 32.85 -15.10 -11.40
CA SER A 179 33.64 -15.49 -12.58
C SER A 179 32.81 -15.49 -13.88
N SER A 180 31.52 -15.66 -13.79
CA SER A 180 30.55 -15.51 -14.89
C SER A 180 30.40 -14.07 -15.40
N GLY A 181 30.91 -13.08 -14.65
CA GLY A 181 30.71 -11.66 -14.92
C GLY A 181 29.36 -11.13 -14.46
N GLU A 182 28.66 -11.86 -13.59
CA GLU A 182 27.36 -11.50 -13.02
C GLU A 182 27.47 -11.20 -11.52
N LEU A 183 26.53 -10.43 -10.99
CA LEU A 183 26.41 -10.14 -9.57
C LEU A 183 25.01 -10.53 -9.09
N LEU A 184 24.93 -11.31 -8.01
CA LEU A 184 23.66 -11.62 -7.35
C LEU A 184 23.21 -10.45 -6.48
N VAL A 185 21.98 -9.99 -6.69
CA VAL A 185 21.39 -8.83 -5.99
C VAL A 185 19.99 -9.19 -5.48
N GLU A 186 19.70 -8.90 -4.22
CA GLU A 186 18.34 -8.98 -3.67
C GLU A 186 17.56 -7.71 -4.08
N MET A 187 16.74 -7.82 -5.11
CA MET A 187 16.10 -6.69 -5.77
C MET A 187 14.98 -6.04 -4.93
N LYS A 188 14.30 -6.78 -4.07
CA LYS A 188 13.29 -6.20 -3.18
C LYS A 188 13.92 -5.20 -2.20
N GLN A 189 15.10 -5.52 -1.66
CA GLN A 189 15.85 -4.59 -0.81
C GLN A 189 16.36 -3.40 -1.62
N TRP A 190 16.93 -3.62 -2.80
CA TRP A 190 17.44 -2.55 -3.66
C TRP A 190 16.34 -1.56 -4.07
N PHE A 191 15.17 -2.06 -4.50
CA PHE A 191 14.01 -1.21 -4.79
C PHE A 191 13.51 -0.48 -3.54
N GLY A 192 13.55 -1.14 -2.38
CA GLY A 192 13.15 -0.55 -1.10
C GLY A 192 14.03 0.63 -0.71
N ASP A 193 15.35 0.48 -0.79
CA ASP A 193 16.32 1.52 -0.48
C ASP A 193 16.19 2.71 -1.44
N LEU A 194 16.09 2.45 -2.74
CA LEU A 194 15.90 3.47 -3.75
C LEU A 194 14.61 4.27 -3.54
N THR A 195 13.48 3.58 -3.42
CA THR A 195 12.18 4.26 -3.27
C THR A 195 12.09 5.06 -1.98
N LEU A 196 12.68 4.54 -0.91
CA LEU A 196 12.71 5.24 0.38
C LEU A 196 13.61 6.48 0.33
N ASN A 197 14.80 6.40 -0.29
CA ASN A 197 15.68 7.56 -0.50
C ASN A 197 14.98 8.66 -1.31
N VAL A 198 14.30 8.31 -2.41
CA VAL A 198 13.55 9.30 -3.20
C VAL A 198 12.51 10.02 -2.34
N ILE A 199 11.70 9.27 -1.61
CA ILE A 199 10.65 9.86 -0.78
C ILE A 199 11.23 10.68 0.37
N PHE A 200 12.29 10.25 1.03
CA PHE A 200 12.96 11.02 2.08
C PHE A 200 13.51 12.34 1.55
N ARG A 201 14.15 12.31 0.39
CA ARG A 201 14.64 13.55 -0.24
C ARG A 201 13.50 14.49 -0.66
N MET A 202 12.37 13.95 -1.11
CA MET A 202 11.21 14.76 -1.45
C MET A 202 10.50 15.32 -0.21
N VAL A 203 10.46 14.58 0.90
CA VAL A 203 9.72 14.95 2.11
C VAL A 203 10.55 15.82 3.04
N ALA A 204 11.83 15.51 3.24
CA ALA A 204 12.68 16.15 4.25
C ALA A 204 14.11 16.46 3.75
N GLY A 205 14.36 16.43 2.43
CA GLY A 205 15.68 16.74 1.86
C GLY A 205 16.79 15.76 2.25
N LYS A 206 16.47 14.65 2.92
CA LYS A 206 17.44 13.70 3.51
C LYS A 206 17.63 12.46 2.63
N ARG A 207 18.84 11.91 2.63
CA ARG A 207 19.19 10.62 2.04
C ARG A 207 19.76 9.72 3.12
N CYS A 208 19.21 8.54 3.30
CA CYS A 208 19.54 7.67 4.44
C CYS A 208 20.34 6.42 4.08
N PHE A 209 20.36 6.00 2.82
CA PHE A 209 21.01 4.75 2.40
C PHE A 209 22.15 5.03 1.44
N MET A 210 23.25 4.28 1.63
CA MET A 210 24.47 4.22 0.79
C MET A 210 25.33 5.50 0.84
N ASN A 211 26.54 5.38 1.35
CA ASN A 211 27.59 6.41 1.57
C ASN A 211 27.41 7.35 2.77
N GLY A 212 26.57 7.01 3.76
CA GLY A 212 26.47 7.73 5.02
C GLY A 212 27.57 7.36 6.04
N SER A 213 27.66 8.15 7.12
CA SER A 213 28.42 7.75 8.31
C SER A 213 27.76 6.51 8.97
N LEU A 214 28.51 5.81 9.84
CA LEU A 214 27.96 4.65 10.58
C LEU A 214 26.68 5.01 11.34
N SER A 215 26.57 6.25 11.84
CA SER A 215 25.36 6.75 12.51
C SER A 215 24.16 6.91 11.58
N GLU A 216 24.37 7.38 10.35
CA GLU A 216 23.31 7.51 9.32
C GLU A 216 22.80 6.14 8.86
N GLU A 217 23.71 5.15 8.72
CA GLU A 217 23.30 3.78 8.39
C GLU A 217 22.49 3.14 9.53
N GLU A 218 22.83 3.38 10.80
CA GLU A 218 22.06 2.87 11.95
C GLU A 218 20.68 3.53 12.03
N GLU A 219 20.59 4.83 11.76
CA GLU A 219 19.32 5.56 11.68
C GLU A 219 18.44 4.99 10.56
N ALA A 220 19.02 4.79 9.37
CA ALA A 220 18.33 4.20 8.24
C ALA A 220 17.80 2.80 8.53
N ARG A 221 18.59 1.93 9.18
CA ARG A 221 18.15 0.58 9.57
C ARG A 221 17.03 0.61 10.61
N ARG A 222 17.11 1.52 11.60
CA ARG A 222 16.03 1.72 12.58
C ARG A 222 14.75 2.15 11.89
N TRP A 223 14.85 3.11 10.95
CA TRP A 223 13.71 3.55 10.16
C TRP A 223 13.08 2.40 9.37
N GLN A 224 13.87 1.64 8.61
CA GLN A 224 13.35 0.49 7.83
C GLN A 224 12.64 -0.52 8.74
N LYS A 225 13.22 -0.82 9.89
CA LYS A 225 12.59 -1.74 10.85
C LYS A 225 11.25 -1.20 11.34
N SER A 226 11.21 0.06 11.79
CA SER A 226 9.98 0.69 12.29
C SER A 226 8.92 0.83 11.21
N MET A 227 9.30 1.09 9.95
CA MET A 227 8.36 1.10 8.83
C MET A 227 7.79 -0.28 8.49
N ARG A 228 8.62 -1.34 8.50
CA ARG A 228 8.11 -2.72 8.33
C ARG A 228 7.12 -3.09 9.42
N GLU A 229 7.43 -2.75 10.68
CA GLU A 229 6.52 -2.96 11.81
C GLU A 229 5.24 -2.13 11.66
N PHE A 230 5.32 -0.88 11.18
CA PHE A 230 4.17 -0.04 10.91
C PHE A 230 3.20 -0.70 9.91
N PHE A 231 3.69 -1.15 8.74
CA PHE A 231 2.86 -1.78 7.73
C PHE A 231 2.25 -3.11 8.19
N LEU A 232 3.03 -3.90 8.92
CA LEU A 232 2.53 -5.14 9.53
C LEU A 232 1.38 -4.82 10.50
N LEU A 233 1.63 -3.94 11.48
CA LEU A 233 0.69 -3.64 12.55
C LEU A 233 -0.58 -2.93 12.07
N VAL A 234 -0.49 -2.04 11.08
CA VAL A 234 -1.66 -1.39 10.47
C VAL A 234 -2.49 -2.38 9.65
N GLY A 235 -1.86 -3.38 9.05
CA GLY A 235 -2.53 -4.42 8.26
C GLY A 235 -3.22 -5.49 9.10
N LEU A 236 -2.95 -5.56 10.42
CA LEU A 236 -3.55 -6.57 11.28
C LEU A 236 -4.99 -6.22 11.68
N PHE A 237 -5.85 -7.23 11.64
CA PHE A 237 -7.15 -7.18 12.32
C PHE A 237 -6.95 -7.65 13.76
N VAL A 238 -6.75 -6.71 14.67
CA VAL A 238 -6.47 -7.03 16.07
C VAL A 238 -7.74 -7.34 16.86
N LEU A 239 -7.61 -8.17 17.89
CA LEU A 239 -8.74 -8.55 18.72
C LEU A 239 -9.42 -7.33 19.37
N GLY A 240 -8.66 -6.30 19.70
CA GLY A 240 -9.21 -5.06 20.28
C GLY A 240 -10.10 -4.27 19.32
N ASP A 241 -9.89 -4.39 18.01
CA ASP A 241 -10.81 -3.82 17.00
C ASP A 241 -12.04 -4.72 16.82
N ALA A 242 -11.84 -6.03 16.85
CA ALA A 242 -12.92 -7.00 16.70
C ALA A 242 -13.90 -7.01 17.89
N VAL A 243 -13.39 -6.78 19.09
CA VAL A 243 -14.12 -6.80 20.35
C VAL A 243 -13.67 -5.62 21.24
N PRO A 244 -14.15 -4.38 21.00
CA PRO A 244 -13.60 -3.15 21.57
C PRO A 244 -13.55 -3.11 23.11
N TRP A 245 -14.51 -3.72 23.79
CA TRP A 245 -14.51 -3.78 25.27
C TRP A 245 -13.45 -4.72 25.87
N LEU A 246 -12.78 -5.56 25.05
CA LEU A 246 -11.64 -6.38 25.47
C LEU A 246 -10.30 -5.75 25.04
N SER A 247 -10.30 -4.58 24.42
CA SER A 247 -9.09 -3.93 23.90
C SER A 247 -8.06 -3.65 25.01
N TRP A 248 -8.49 -3.40 26.23
CA TRP A 248 -7.62 -3.15 27.40
C TRP A 248 -6.75 -4.35 27.78
N LEU A 249 -7.15 -5.58 27.42
CA LEU A 249 -6.38 -6.81 27.72
C LEU A 249 -5.12 -6.93 26.86
N ASP A 250 -5.09 -6.27 25.71
CA ASP A 250 -3.99 -6.35 24.71
C ASP A 250 -3.44 -7.77 24.52
N LEU A 251 -4.33 -8.74 24.35
CA LEU A 251 -3.97 -10.15 24.16
C LEU A 251 -3.10 -10.29 22.90
N GLY A 252 -1.82 -10.57 23.09
CA GLY A 252 -0.82 -10.63 22.01
C GLY A 252 0.08 -9.39 21.90
N GLY A 253 -0.11 -8.36 22.72
CA GLY A 253 0.78 -7.20 22.84
C GLY A 253 0.80 -6.27 21.63
N GLN A 254 -0.22 -6.37 20.72
CA GLN A 254 -0.25 -5.58 19.49
C GLN A 254 -0.36 -4.07 19.77
N GLN A 255 -1.17 -3.64 20.74
CA GLN A 255 -1.28 -2.21 21.06
C GLN A 255 0.03 -1.66 21.64
N LYS A 256 0.71 -2.46 22.49
CA LYS A 256 2.03 -2.10 23.00
C LYS A 256 3.06 -1.95 21.87
N ALA A 257 3.04 -2.87 20.90
CA ALA A 257 3.88 -2.80 19.72
C ALA A 257 3.55 -1.55 18.88
N MET A 258 2.26 -1.28 18.59
CA MET A 258 1.82 -0.08 17.87
C MET A 258 2.31 1.22 18.52
N LYS A 259 2.16 1.34 19.86
CA LYS A 259 2.62 2.52 20.61
C LYS A 259 4.14 2.67 20.58
N LYS A 260 4.89 1.57 20.62
CA LYS A 260 6.35 1.57 20.53
C LYS A 260 6.81 2.04 19.16
N THR A 261 6.28 1.43 18.09
CA THR A 261 6.61 1.77 16.70
C THR A 261 6.22 3.22 16.38
N ALA A 262 5.04 3.67 16.84
CA ALA A 262 4.62 5.07 16.69
C ALA A 262 5.62 6.05 17.34
N LYS A 263 6.08 5.74 18.57
CA LYS A 263 7.07 6.57 19.27
C LYS A 263 8.41 6.62 18.54
N GLU A 264 8.89 5.48 18.02
CA GLU A 264 10.15 5.41 17.27
C GLU A 264 10.08 6.28 15.99
N LEU A 265 8.97 6.20 15.25
CA LEU A 265 8.76 7.01 14.05
C LEU A 265 8.58 8.50 14.39
N ASP A 266 7.85 8.82 15.46
CA ASP A 266 7.62 10.21 15.89
C ASP A 266 8.91 10.92 16.30
N ILE A 267 9.83 10.24 16.98
CA ILE A 267 11.14 10.82 17.33
C ILE A 267 11.86 11.33 16.08
N ILE A 268 11.98 10.49 15.06
CA ILE A 268 12.73 10.83 13.84
C ILE A 268 12.04 11.96 13.07
N VAL A 269 10.73 11.89 12.90
CA VAL A 269 9.99 12.93 12.15
C VAL A 269 9.97 14.26 12.93
N THR A 270 9.99 14.21 14.27
CA THR A 270 10.08 15.40 15.11
C THR A 270 11.45 16.06 14.98
N GLU A 271 12.55 15.30 14.99
CA GLU A 271 13.90 15.82 14.75
C GLU A 271 13.99 16.53 13.39
N TRP A 272 13.44 15.93 12.33
CA TRP A 272 13.40 16.54 11.01
C TRP A 272 12.58 17.85 11.00
N LEU A 273 11.43 17.85 11.67
CA LEU A 273 10.59 19.05 11.76
C LEU A 273 11.31 20.20 12.47
N GLU A 274 11.98 19.92 13.58
CA GLU A 274 12.73 20.95 14.33
C GLU A 274 13.92 21.50 13.52
N GLU A 275 14.63 20.66 12.77
CA GLU A 275 15.67 21.12 11.85
C GLU A 275 15.12 22.07 10.78
N HIS A 276 13.96 21.76 10.19
CA HIS A 276 13.32 22.61 9.17
C HIS A 276 12.84 23.94 9.76
N LYS A 277 12.28 23.93 10.98
CA LYS A 277 11.91 25.15 11.69
C LYS A 277 13.11 26.08 11.92
N GLN A 278 14.27 25.50 12.28
CA GLN A 278 15.50 26.26 12.49
C GLN A 278 16.07 26.82 11.19
N LYS A 279 16.07 26.05 10.11
CA LYS A 279 16.66 26.44 8.82
C LYS A 279 15.78 27.38 8.01
N ARG A 280 14.45 27.27 8.12
CA ARG A 280 13.41 27.99 7.36
C ARG A 280 13.85 28.38 5.94
N THR A 281 14.02 27.39 5.09
CA THR A 281 14.46 27.60 3.70
C THR A 281 13.37 28.30 2.89
N LYS A 282 13.71 29.47 2.30
CA LYS A 282 12.82 30.18 1.37
C LYS A 282 13.34 29.98 -0.05
N GLY A 283 12.55 29.39 -0.94
CA GLY A 283 12.95 29.25 -2.35
C GLY A 283 12.24 28.14 -3.13
N LYS A 284 12.76 27.88 -4.33
CA LYS A 284 12.19 26.89 -5.27
C LYS A 284 12.52 25.42 -4.88
N ASP A 285 13.54 25.19 -4.11
CA ASP A 285 14.05 23.86 -3.74
C ASP A 285 13.47 23.37 -2.40
N GLN A 286 12.29 23.87 -2.02
CA GLN A 286 11.57 23.43 -0.84
C GLN A 286 11.10 21.99 -0.96
N ASP A 287 11.42 21.17 0.05
CA ASP A 287 10.84 19.85 0.21
C ASP A 287 9.39 19.92 0.74
N PHE A 288 8.76 18.76 0.96
CA PHE A 288 7.36 18.76 1.39
C PHE A 288 7.18 19.29 2.82
N MET A 289 8.15 19.10 3.71
CA MET A 289 8.09 19.61 5.08
C MET A 289 8.17 21.14 5.12
N ASP A 290 9.04 21.76 4.33
CA ASP A 290 9.10 23.22 4.15
C ASP A 290 7.78 23.79 3.60
N VAL A 291 7.18 23.10 2.62
CA VAL A 291 5.88 23.50 2.05
C VAL A 291 4.78 23.42 3.10
N MET A 292 4.75 22.36 3.91
CA MET A 292 3.77 22.20 4.98
C MET A 292 3.92 23.26 6.06
N LEU A 293 5.16 23.56 6.49
CA LEU A 293 5.45 24.65 7.43
C LEU A 293 4.96 26.00 6.92
N SER A 294 5.11 26.25 5.62
CA SER A 294 4.66 27.51 5.01
C SER A 294 3.14 27.56 4.83
N ALA A 295 2.49 26.43 4.51
CA ALA A 295 1.07 26.37 4.22
C ALA A 295 0.19 26.40 5.48
N ILE A 296 0.67 25.84 6.59
CA ILE A 296 -0.07 25.76 7.86
C ILE A 296 0.26 26.99 8.74
N ASP A 297 1.49 27.51 8.67
CA ASP A 297 1.99 28.68 9.39
C ASP A 297 1.59 28.74 10.88
N GLY A 298 1.70 27.60 11.57
CA GLY A 298 1.39 27.45 12.99
C GLY A 298 -0.10 27.41 13.36
N ALA A 299 -1.00 27.46 12.37
CA ALA A 299 -2.44 27.40 12.62
C ALA A 299 -2.93 25.97 12.93
N ASP A 300 -3.90 25.85 13.83
CA ASP A 300 -4.62 24.59 14.02
C ASP A 300 -5.46 24.25 12.79
N VAL A 301 -5.45 22.98 12.39
CA VAL A 301 -6.23 22.45 11.28
C VAL A 301 -7.33 21.54 11.81
N ALA A 302 -8.54 22.07 11.89
CA ALA A 302 -9.76 21.34 12.29
C ALA A 302 -9.58 20.47 13.56
N GLY A 303 -8.89 21.03 14.57
CA GLY A 303 -8.73 20.42 15.89
C GLY A 303 -7.41 19.67 16.13
N PHE A 304 -6.50 19.68 15.15
CA PHE A 304 -5.13 19.20 15.31
C PHE A 304 -4.13 20.36 15.27
N ASP A 305 -3.14 20.32 16.14
CA ASP A 305 -2.04 21.30 16.13
C ASP A 305 -1.17 21.15 14.87
N ALA A 306 -0.51 22.24 14.47
CA ALA A 306 0.28 22.32 13.25
C ALA A 306 1.36 21.23 13.15
N ASP A 307 2.12 21.01 14.24
CA ASP A 307 3.21 20.04 14.26
C ASP A 307 2.71 18.61 14.05
N THR A 308 1.63 18.25 14.72
CA THR A 308 0.98 16.95 14.54
C THR A 308 0.52 16.78 13.09
N VAL A 309 -0.08 17.80 12.47
CA VAL A 309 -0.54 17.74 11.08
C VAL A 309 0.63 17.56 10.11
N ILE A 310 1.72 18.31 10.30
CA ILE A 310 2.92 18.23 9.45
C ILE A 310 3.53 16.83 9.58
N LYS A 311 3.80 16.36 10.80
CA LYS A 311 4.38 15.05 11.05
C LYS A 311 3.52 13.91 10.47
N ALA A 312 2.22 13.94 10.74
CA ALA A 312 1.28 12.94 10.24
C ALA A 312 1.20 12.93 8.71
N THR A 313 1.23 14.11 8.07
CA THR A 313 1.19 14.20 6.60
C THR A 313 2.51 13.72 5.98
N CYS A 314 3.66 14.14 6.50
CA CYS A 314 4.97 13.67 6.04
C CYS A 314 5.10 12.14 6.19
N LEU A 315 4.74 11.59 7.36
CA LEU A 315 4.75 10.15 7.57
C LEU A 315 3.78 9.41 6.63
N SER A 316 2.60 9.99 6.34
CA SER A 316 1.67 9.43 5.35
C SER A 316 2.27 9.35 3.95
N LEU A 317 3.02 10.37 3.54
CA LEU A 317 3.68 10.42 2.22
C LEU A 317 4.84 9.43 2.14
N ILE A 318 5.64 9.33 3.20
CA ILE A 318 6.74 8.37 3.27
C ILE A 318 6.21 6.93 3.21
N ALA A 319 5.24 6.59 4.07
CA ALA A 319 4.63 5.28 4.08
C ALA A 319 3.98 4.94 2.72
N GLY A 320 3.12 5.83 2.21
CA GLY A 320 2.40 5.58 0.96
C GLY A 320 3.28 5.52 -0.28
N GLY A 321 4.37 6.29 -0.33
CA GLY A 321 5.20 6.43 -1.53
C GLY A 321 6.35 5.41 -1.65
N SER A 322 6.86 4.89 -0.53
CA SER A 322 8.01 3.96 -0.55
C SER A 322 7.60 2.51 -0.77
N GLU A 323 6.88 1.90 0.18
CA GLU A 323 6.61 0.46 0.16
C GLU A 323 5.73 0.05 -1.03
N THR A 324 4.68 0.80 -1.36
CA THR A 324 3.79 0.44 -2.47
C THR A 324 4.50 0.46 -3.83
N THR A 325 5.42 1.40 -4.04
CA THR A 325 6.23 1.48 -5.24
C THR A 325 7.23 0.33 -5.32
N MET A 326 7.92 0.03 -4.21
CA MET A 326 8.82 -1.13 -4.10
C MET A 326 8.09 -2.45 -4.38
N VAL A 327 6.89 -2.64 -3.81
CA VAL A 327 6.06 -3.84 -4.06
C VAL A 327 5.70 -3.96 -5.55
N THR A 328 5.29 -2.86 -6.18
CA THR A 328 4.94 -2.84 -7.61
C THR A 328 6.15 -3.17 -8.49
N LEU A 329 7.32 -2.60 -8.21
CA LEU A 329 8.58 -2.88 -8.91
C LEU A 329 9.00 -4.36 -8.75
N THR A 330 8.90 -4.88 -7.52
CA THR A 330 9.24 -6.27 -7.20
C THR A 330 8.36 -7.25 -8.00
N TRP A 331 7.05 -7.02 -8.04
CA TRP A 331 6.14 -7.88 -8.81
C TRP A 331 6.32 -7.72 -10.31
N ALA A 332 6.53 -6.49 -10.81
CA ALA A 332 6.79 -6.26 -12.23
C ALA A 332 8.05 -7.00 -12.71
N LEU A 333 9.15 -6.92 -11.95
CA LEU A 333 10.39 -7.64 -12.27
C LEU A 333 10.21 -9.16 -12.13
N SER A 334 9.52 -9.65 -11.11
CA SER A 334 9.20 -11.08 -10.94
C SER A 334 8.41 -11.64 -12.12
N LEU A 335 7.38 -10.89 -12.57
CA LEU A 335 6.58 -11.28 -13.74
C LEU A 335 7.41 -11.28 -15.03
N LEU A 336 8.29 -10.29 -15.22
CA LEU A 336 9.19 -10.22 -16.37
C LEU A 336 10.19 -11.41 -16.38
N LEU A 337 10.77 -11.75 -15.24
CA LEU A 337 11.68 -12.89 -15.11
C LEU A 337 11.01 -14.23 -15.40
N ASN A 338 9.74 -14.39 -15.04
CA ASN A 338 8.93 -15.57 -15.36
C ASN A 338 8.38 -15.56 -16.80
N ASN A 339 8.42 -14.43 -17.50
CA ASN A 339 7.90 -14.25 -18.86
C ASN A 339 8.99 -13.68 -19.78
N ARG A 340 10.02 -14.49 -20.06
CA ARG A 340 11.23 -14.10 -20.79
C ARG A 340 10.97 -13.46 -22.17
N GLN A 341 9.90 -13.85 -22.86
CA GLN A 341 9.51 -13.24 -24.13
C GLN A 341 9.02 -11.80 -23.96
N VAL A 342 8.31 -11.51 -22.85
CA VAL A 342 7.87 -10.16 -22.52
C VAL A 342 9.09 -9.31 -22.14
N LEU A 343 10.00 -9.83 -21.31
CA LEU A 343 11.24 -9.15 -20.96
C LEU A 343 12.08 -8.81 -22.20
N LYS A 344 12.18 -9.74 -23.15
CA LYS A 344 12.90 -9.51 -24.42
C LYS A 344 12.28 -8.34 -25.21
N LYS A 345 10.96 -8.27 -25.33
CA LYS A 345 10.28 -7.14 -26.00
C LYS A 345 10.52 -5.81 -25.29
N VAL A 346 10.59 -5.81 -23.95
CA VAL A 346 10.95 -4.60 -23.18
C VAL A 346 12.39 -4.15 -23.53
N TYR A 347 13.33 -5.09 -23.60
CA TYR A 347 14.69 -4.75 -24.01
C TYR A 347 14.76 -4.24 -25.46
N GLU A 348 14.03 -4.85 -26.38
CA GLU A 348 13.94 -4.40 -27.79
C GLU A 348 13.36 -2.97 -27.88
N GLU A 349 12.33 -2.66 -27.10
CA GLU A 349 11.78 -1.30 -27.03
C GLU A 349 12.79 -0.28 -26.49
N LEU A 350 13.50 -0.63 -25.38
CA LEU A 350 14.55 0.21 -24.81
C LEU A 350 15.69 0.45 -25.80
N ASP A 351 16.16 -0.61 -26.48
CA ASP A 351 17.25 -0.50 -27.47
C ASP A 351 16.81 0.33 -28.71
N GLN A 352 15.53 0.26 -29.10
CA GLN A 352 14.99 1.02 -30.22
C GLN A 352 14.80 2.51 -29.91
N HIS A 353 14.27 2.86 -28.73
CA HIS A 353 13.89 4.23 -28.41
C HIS A 353 14.97 5.01 -27.65
N VAL A 354 15.83 4.34 -26.89
CA VAL A 354 16.91 4.96 -26.10
C VAL A 354 18.28 4.65 -26.70
N GLY A 355 18.48 3.42 -27.13
CA GLY A 355 19.78 2.92 -27.59
C GLY A 355 20.75 2.66 -26.44
N LYS A 356 22.00 2.27 -26.78
CA LYS A 356 23.06 1.98 -25.78
C LYS A 356 24.13 3.07 -25.69
N GLY A 357 23.96 4.17 -26.40
CA GLY A 357 24.90 5.28 -26.50
C GLY A 357 24.70 6.39 -25.47
N ARG A 358 23.74 6.27 -24.59
CA ARG A 358 23.46 7.21 -23.50
C ARG A 358 22.66 6.55 -22.38
N GLN A 359 22.55 7.23 -21.24
CA GLN A 359 21.58 6.84 -20.21
C GLN A 359 20.15 7.23 -20.60
N LEU A 360 19.16 6.56 -20.00
CA LEU A 360 17.75 6.87 -20.18
C LEU A 360 17.40 8.19 -19.46
N ASP A 361 16.74 9.11 -20.15
CA ASP A 361 16.11 10.31 -19.56
C ASP A 361 14.64 10.02 -19.23
N GLU A 362 14.10 10.68 -18.22
CA GLU A 362 12.68 10.51 -17.82
C GLU A 362 11.70 10.84 -18.97
N SER A 363 12.08 11.71 -19.92
CA SER A 363 11.27 12.02 -21.09
C SER A 363 11.12 10.87 -22.09
N ASP A 364 12.09 9.94 -22.11
CA ASP A 364 12.02 8.75 -22.96
C ASP A 364 10.85 7.83 -22.59
N ILE A 365 10.44 7.86 -21.32
CA ILE A 365 9.34 7.02 -20.81
C ILE A 365 8.06 7.17 -21.62
N ASN A 366 7.79 8.36 -22.17
CA ASN A 366 6.61 8.61 -22.99
C ASN A 366 6.57 7.74 -24.26
N ASN A 367 7.73 7.31 -24.75
CA ASN A 367 7.88 6.49 -25.96
C ASN A 367 7.94 4.98 -25.64
N LEU A 368 8.06 4.60 -24.36
CA LEU A 368 8.15 3.20 -23.91
C LEU A 368 6.76 2.62 -23.67
N VAL A 369 5.98 2.48 -24.74
CA VAL A 369 4.56 2.11 -24.69
C VAL A 369 4.35 0.68 -24.22
N TYR A 370 5.24 -0.24 -24.62
CA TYR A 370 5.19 -1.63 -24.20
C TYR A 370 5.53 -1.80 -22.72
N LEU A 371 6.53 -1.04 -22.23
CA LEU A 371 6.86 -1.02 -20.79
C LEU A 371 5.73 -0.45 -19.96
N GLN A 372 5.04 0.61 -20.43
CA GLN A 372 3.86 1.14 -19.75
C GLN A 372 2.74 0.11 -19.68
N ALA A 373 2.48 -0.61 -20.76
CA ALA A 373 1.53 -1.72 -20.80
C ALA A 373 1.94 -2.86 -19.84
N THR A 374 3.24 -3.15 -19.77
CA THR A 374 3.82 -4.15 -18.86
C THR A 374 3.55 -3.80 -17.39
N ILE A 375 3.74 -2.54 -17.01
CA ILE A 375 3.45 -2.07 -15.63
C ILE A 375 1.95 -2.11 -15.33
N LYS A 376 1.08 -1.71 -16.27
CA LYS A 376 -0.38 -1.82 -16.09
C LYS A 376 -0.80 -3.27 -15.86
N GLU A 377 -0.26 -4.21 -16.62
CA GLU A 377 -0.55 -5.64 -16.47
C GLU A 377 0.01 -6.21 -15.17
N ALA A 378 1.18 -5.78 -14.72
CA ALA A 378 1.72 -6.15 -13.42
C ALA A 378 0.82 -5.66 -12.27
N MET A 379 0.33 -4.41 -12.34
CA MET A 379 -0.60 -3.86 -11.34
C MET A 379 -1.97 -4.56 -11.37
N ARG A 380 -2.40 -5.06 -12.54
CA ARG A 380 -3.64 -5.84 -12.66
C ARG A 380 -3.54 -7.17 -11.94
N LEU A 381 -2.47 -7.93 -12.17
CA LEU A 381 -2.27 -9.26 -11.58
C LEU A 381 -1.85 -9.22 -10.12
N CYS A 382 -0.97 -8.27 -9.78
CA CYS A 382 -0.35 -8.15 -8.47
C CYS A 382 -0.52 -6.72 -7.90
N PRO A 383 -1.77 -6.27 -7.65
CA PRO A 383 -1.98 -4.96 -7.06
C PRO A 383 -1.31 -4.87 -5.69
N ALA A 384 -0.65 -3.73 -5.39
CA ALA A 384 0.04 -3.53 -4.12
C ALA A 384 -0.92 -3.60 -2.92
N GLY A 385 -2.18 -3.16 -3.09
CA GLY A 385 -3.24 -3.25 -2.08
C GLY A 385 -4.43 -4.07 -2.57
N PRO A 386 -4.39 -5.42 -2.56
CA PRO A 386 -5.38 -6.27 -3.23
C PRO A 386 -6.79 -6.21 -2.62
N LEU A 387 -6.92 -5.80 -1.36
CA LEU A 387 -8.21 -5.59 -0.69
C LEU A 387 -8.59 -4.10 -0.54
N SER A 388 -7.84 -3.20 -1.19
CA SER A 388 -8.03 -1.76 -0.97
C SER A 388 -7.83 -1.36 0.50
N GLY A 389 -7.94 -0.09 0.82
CA GLY A 389 -8.02 0.35 2.23
C GLY A 389 -9.46 0.25 2.73
N GLN A 390 -9.68 -0.34 3.89
CA GLN A 390 -10.99 -0.48 4.51
C GLN A 390 -11.76 0.83 4.54
N ARG A 391 -13.07 0.77 4.31
CA ARG A 391 -13.97 1.93 4.41
C ARG A 391 -15.15 1.59 5.33
N GLU A 392 -15.92 2.60 5.74
CA GLU A 392 -17.08 2.46 6.58
C GLU A 392 -18.24 3.29 6.02
N PHE A 393 -19.42 2.69 5.97
CA PHE A 393 -20.67 3.36 5.56
C PHE A 393 -21.14 4.31 6.65
N THR A 394 -21.25 5.60 6.35
CA THR A 394 -21.68 6.64 7.30
C THR A 394 -23.19 6.75 7.42
N GLU A 395 -23.93 6.19 6.47
CA GLU A 395 -25.40 6.20 6.40
C GLU A 395 -25.90 4.90 5.77
N ASP A 396 -27.19 4.59 5.94
CA ASP A 396 -27.85 3.51 5.22
C ASP A 396 -27.88 3.82 3.73
N CYS A 397 -27.55 2.84 2.89
CA CYS A 397 -27.58 3.00 1.43
C CYS A 397 -27.91 1.68 0.72
N THR A 398 -27.89 1.71 -0.61
CA THR A 398 -28.09 0.52 -1.45
C THR A 398 -26.85 0.32 -2.31
N VAL A 399 -26.30 -0.90 -2.33
CA VAL A 399 -25.17 -1.30 -3.17
C VAL A 399 -25.56 -2.56 -3.93
N GLY A 400 -25.49 -2.51 -5.26
CA GLY A 400 -25.87 -3.64 -6.12
C GLY A 400 -27.30 -4.15 -5.88
N GLY A 401 -28.22 -3.27 -5.50
CA GLY A 401 -29.61 -3.61 -5.18
C GLY A 401 -29.84 -4.11 -3.74
N TYR A 402 -28.79 -4.28 -2.94
CA TYR A 402 -28.88 -4.73 -1.54
C TYR A 402 -28.85 -3.55 -0.57
N HIS A 403 -29.67 -3.61 0.47
CA HIS A 403 -29.60 -2.64 1.57
C HIS A 403 -28.36 -2.87 2.44
N VAL A 404 -27.57 -1.81 2.65
CA VAL A 404 -26.37 -1.79 3.48
C VAL A 404 -26.57 -0.81 4.63
N PRO A 405 -26.59 -1.28 5.89
CA PRO A 405 -26.74 -0.43 7.05
C PRO A 405 -25.53 0.47 7.31
N LYS A 406 -25.74 1.64 7.89
CA LYS A 406 -24.71 2.48 8.50
C LYS A 406 -23.80 1.66 9.44
N GLY A 407 -22.51 2.01 9.49
CA GLY A 407 -21.49 1.34 10.32
C GLY A 407 -21.01 -0.01 9.75
N THR A 408 -21.56 -0.45 8.61
CA THR A 408 -21.00 -1.60 7.89
C THR A 408 -19.64 -1.21 7.32
N TRP A 409 -18.64 -2.08 7.46
CA TRP A 409 -17.34 -1.89 6.81
C TRP A 409 -17.42 -2.32 5.35
N LEU A 410 -16.56 -1.77 4.51
CA LEU A 410 -16.44 -2.14 3.10
C LEU A 410 -15.04 -2.67 2.82
N LEU A 411 -14.99 -3.88 2.27
CA LEU A 411 -13.79 -4.50 1.71
C LEU A 411 -13.99 -4.69 0.20
N VAL A 412 -13.11 -4.10 -0.60
CA VAL A 412 -13.15 -4.23 -2.06
C VAL A 412 -12.03 -5.15 -2.50
N ASN A 413 -12.37 -6.31 -3.02
CA ASN A 413 -11.40 -7.26 -3.53
C ASN A 413 -10.94 -6.84 -4.94
N LEU A 414 -9.98 -5.91 -4.99
CA LEU A 414 -9.43 -5.38 -6.25
C LEU A 414 -8.82 -6.49 -7.10
N TRP A 415 -8.11 -7.43 -6.48
CA TRP A 415 -7.51 -8.55 -7.19
C TRP A 415 -8.58 -9.39 -7.92
N LYS A 416 -9.70 -9.71 -7.26
CA LYS A 416 -10.79 -10.47 -7.88
C LYS A 416 -11.48 -9.70 -9.01
N ILE A 417 -11.66 -8.38 -8.84
CA ILE A 417 -12.20 -7.51 -9.89
C ILE A 417 -11.25 -7.48 -11.10
N GLN A 418 -9.96 -7.29 -10.85
CA GLN A 418 -8.93 -7.18 -11.87
C GLN A 418 -8.57 -8.52 -12.54
N THR A 419 -9.10 -9.63 -12.03
CA THR A 419 -8.96 -10.98 -12.60
C THR A 419 -10.31 -11.58 -13.00
N ASP A 420 -11.36 -10.78 -13.17
CA ASP A 420 -12.69 -11.26 -13.60
C ASP A 420 -12.65 -11.78 -15.04
N PRO A 421 -12.93 -13.08 -15.28
CA PRO A 421 -12.89 -13.64 -16.63
C PRO A 421 -13.96 -13.08 -17.58
N ARG A 422 -15.01 -12.42 -17.05
CA ARG A 422 -16.01 -11.73 -17.87
C ARG A 422 -15.43 -10.49 -18.56
N VAL A 423 -14.37 -9.90 -17.99
CA VAL A 423 -13.66 -8.71 -18.50
C VAL A 423 -12.36 -9.12 -19.18
N TRP A 424 -11.56 -9.93 -18.50
CA TRP A 424 -10.19 -10.26 -18.88
C TRP A 424 -10.09 -11.68 -19.43
N ALA A 425 -9.87 -11.82 -20.74
CA ALA A 425 -9.60 -13.12 -21.35
C ALA A 425 -8.29 -13.70 -20.78
N ASN A 426 -8.30 -14.99 -20.37
CA ASN A 426 -7.17 -15.63 -19.68
C ASN A 426 -6.64 -14.77 -18.53
N PRO A 427 -7.45 -14.50 -17.48
CA PRO A 427 -7.21 -13.43 -16.52
C PRO A 427 -5.91 -13.59 -15.72
N MET A 428 -5.38 -14.80 -15.59
CA MET A 428 -4.13 -15.09 -14.86
C MET A 428 -2.88 -15.05 -15.74
N GLU A 429 -3.03 -14.93 -17.07
CA GLU A 429 -1.91 -14.79 -18.01
C GLU A 429 -1.33 -13.37 -17.95
N PHE A 430 0.00 -13.27 -17.84
CA PHE A 430 0.71 -11.99 -17.92
C PHE A 430 0.89 -11.58 -19.39
N LYS A 431 0.03 -10.71 -19.87
CA LYS A 431 -0.06 -10.32 -21.28
C LYS A 431 -0.20 -8.80 -21.45
N PRO A 432 0.92 -8.06 -21.49
CA PRO A 432 0.91 -6.61 -21.67
C PRO A 432 0.15 -6.13 -22.93
N GLU A 433 0.14 -6.95 -23.99
CA GLU A 433 -0.49 -6.63 -25.27
C GLU A 433 -1.99 -6.32 -25.16
N ARG A 434 -2.67 -6.76 -24.09
CA ARG A 434 -4.07 -6.40 -23.88
C ARG A 434 -4.27 -4.89 -23.73
N PHE A 435 -3.30 -4.17 -23.16
CA PHE A 435 -3.32 -2.71 -23.04
C PHE A 435 -2.88 -1.98 -24.32
N LEU A 436 -2.47 -2.71 -25.33
CA LEU A 436 -2.15 -2.18 -26.66
C LEU A 436 -3.25 -2.51 -27.69
N THR A 437 -4.17 -3.41 -27.34
CA THR A 437 -5.18 -3.96 -28.24
C THR A 437 -6.59 -3.89 -27.63
N THR A 438 -7.04 -4.95 -26.96
CA THR A 438 -8.42 -5.11 -26.50
C THR A 438 -8.81 -4.17 -25.35
N HIS A 439 -7.86 -3.72 -24.55
CA HIS A 439 -8.07 -2.84 -23.39
C HIS A 439 -7.22 -1.56 -23.48
N LYS A 440 -6.96 -1.07 -24.71
CA LYS A 440 -6.12 0.13 -24.94
C LYS A 440 -6.65 1.39 -24.26
N ASP A 441 -7.96 1.48 -24.05
CA ASP A 441 -8.64 2.62 -23.45
C ASP A 441 -8.80 2.46 -21.92
N VAL A 442 -8.34 1.33 -21.35
CA VAL A 442 -8.37 1.10 -19.91
C VAL A 442 -7.11 1.65 -19.26
N ASP A 443 -7.30 2.45 -18.22
CA ASP A 443 -6.21 3.07 -17.46
C ASP A 443 -6.40 2.92 -15.95
N VAL A 444 -5.35 3.24 -15.19
CA VAL A 444 -5.25 3.03 -13.74
C VAL A 444 -5.78 4.21 -12.90
N TRP A 445 -6.34 5.24 -13.53
CA TRP A 445 -6.78 6.48 -12.86
C TRP A 445 -8.10 6.37 -12.07
N GLY A 446 -8.67 5.16 -11.97
CA GLY A 446 -9.88 4.91 -11.19
C GLY A 446 -11.18 5.37 -11.87
N GLN A 447 -11.15 5.61 -13.19
CA GLN A 447 -12.33 5.89 -14.02
C GLN A 447 -12.92 4.60 -14.60
N GLN A 448 -12.07 3.63 -14.87
CA GLN A 448 -12.42 2.28 -15.32
C GLN A 448 -12.39 1.36 -14.10
N PHE A 449 -13.57 0.91 -13.65
CA PHE A 449 -13.72 0.15 -12.41
C PHE A 449 -13.24 -1.29 -12.51
N GLU A 450 -12.98 -1.80 -13.70
CA GLU A 450 -12.34 -3.08 -13.97
C GLU A 450 -10.83 -3.09 -13.67
N LEU A 451 -10.18 -1.89 -13.58
CA LEU A 451 -8.77 -1.73 -13.26
C LEU A 451 -8.55 -0.55 -12.30
N MET A 452 -8.44 -0.84 -11.01
CA MET A 452 -8.35 0.18 -9.96
C MET A 452 -7.20 -0.08 -8.98
N PRO A 453 -5.95 -0.27 -9.43
CA PRO A 453 -4.84 -0.56 -8.51
C PRO A 453 -4.59 0.57 -7.51
N PHE A 454 -4.99 1.80 -7.83
CA PHE A 454 -4.94 2.98 -6.97
C PHE A 454 -6.28 3.34 -6.30
N GLY A 455 -7.26 2.43 -6.38
CA GLY A 455 -8.62 2.67 -5.92
C GLY A 455 -9.38 3.68 -6.78
N SER A 456 -10.55 4.10 -6.30
CA SER A 456 -11.44 5.05 -7.00
C SER A 456 -12.22 5.92 -6.01
N GLY A 457 -12.93 6.93 -6.55
CA GLY A 457 -13.73 7.90 -5.79
C GLY A 457 -12.87 8.86 -4.97
N ARG A 458 -13.46 9.49 -3.96
CA ARG A 458 -12.80 10.50 -3.10
C ARG A 458 -11.54 10.00 -2.40
N ARG A 459 -11.48 8.71 -2.10
CA ARG A 459 -10.34 8.05 -1.45
C ARG A 459 -9.35 7.40 -2.44
N ALA A 460 -9.46 7.70 -3.74
CA ALA A 460 -8.42 7.30 -4.69
C ALA A 460 -7.04 7.77 -4.23
N CYS A 461 -6.00 7.04 -4.55
CA CYS A 461 -4.63 7.35 -4.14
C CYS A 461 -4.24 8.77 -4.60
N PRO A 462 -3.73 9.64 -3.72
CA PRO A 462 -3.26 10.97 -4.13
C PRO A 462 -1.94 10.91 -4.90
N GLY A 463 -1.18 9.82 -4.72
CA GLY A 463 0.15 9.64 -5.28
C GLY A 463 0.19 8.90 -6.62
N ILE A 464 -0.92 8.78 -7.37
CA ILE A 464 -0.93 8.05 -8.66
C ILE A 464 0.17 8.55 -9.59
N SER A 465 0.26 9.87 -9.80
CA SER A 465 1.25 10.45 -10.72
C SER A 465 2.68 10.14 -10.31
N ILE A 466 3.03 10.32 -9.04
CA ILE A 466 4.39 10.04 -8.56
C ILE A 466 4.68 8.54 -8.54
N GLY A 467 3.72 7.70 -8.13
CA GLY A 467 3.87 6.25 -8.13
C GLY A 467 4.15 5.69 -9.52
N LEU A 468 3.40 6.13 -10.53
CA LEU A 468 3.61 5.72 -11.93
C LEU A 468 4.96 6.22 -12.47
N LYS A 469 5.29 7.51 -12.27
CA LYS A 469 6.59 8.08 -12.70
C LYS A 469 7.76 7.34 -12.07
N MET A 470 7.71 7.08 -10.77
CA MET A 470 8.76 6.34 -10.05
C MET A 470 8.90 4.91 -10.53
N THR A 471 7.79 4.19 -10.67
CA THR A 471 7.81 2.79 -11.12
C THR A 471 8.37 2.68 -12.52
N LEU A 472 7.91 3.52 -13.45
CA LEU A 472 8.35 3.51 -14.84
C LEU A 472 9.81 3.94 -14.97
N LEU A 473 10.22 5.06 -14.33
CA LEU A 473 11.60 5.54 -14.37
C LEU A 473 12.57 4.51 -13.80
N THR A 474 12.27 3.97 -12.63
CA THR A 474 13.15 3.00 -11.96
C THR A 474 13.30 1.72 -12.78
N LEU A 475 12.18 1.12 -13.23
CA LEU A 475 12.25 -0.13 -13.97
C LEU A 475 12.88 0.05 -15.35
N ALA A 476 12.54 1.14 -16.07
CA ALA A 476 13.13 1.46 -17.37
C ALA A 476 14.66 1.66 -17.25
N SER A 477 15.10 2.51 -16.32
CA SER A 477 16.53 2.80 -16.13
C SER A 477 17.30 1.57 -15.67
N PHE A 478 16.73 0.73 -14.80
CA PHE A 478 17.34 -0.50 -14.36
C PHE A 478 17.51 -1.51 -15.50
N LEU A 479 16.44 -1.81 -16.26
CA LEU A 479 16.49 -2.72 -17.40
C LEU A 479 17.30 -2.17 -18.57
N HIS A 480 17.35 -0.86 -18.77
CA HIS A 480 18.24 -0.24 -19.75
C HIS A 480 19.71 -0.43 -19.38
N SER A 481 20.05 -0.35 -18.08
CA SER A 481 21.41 -0.42 -17.58
C SER A 481 21.92 -1.85 -17.36
N PHE A 482 21.03 -2.82 -17.07
CA PHE A 482 21.44 -4.18 -16.71
C PHE A 482 20.61 -5.25 -17.43
N ASP A 483 21.29 -6.30 -17.90
CA ASP A 483 20.66 -7.58 -18.20
C ASP A 483 20.38 -8.31 -16.90
N VAL A 484 19.23 -8.98 -16.85
CA VAL A 484 18.76 -9.67 -15.64
C VAL A 484 18.38 -11.11 -15.90
N THR A 485 18.79 -11.99 -15.00
CA THR A 485 18.42 -13.41 -15.01
C THR A 485 18.24 -13.93 -13.58
N THR A 486 17.62 -15.09 -13.44
CA THR A 486 17.60 -15.85 -12.18
C THR A 486 18.73 -16.88 -12.17
N GLN A 487 19.17 -17.30 -10.98
CA GLN A 487 20.13 -18.39 -10.85
C GLN A 487 19.59 -19.64 -11.57
N GLU A 488 20.44 -20.29 -12.36
CA GLU A 488 20.09 -21.49 -13.13
C GLU A 488 18.84 -21.36 -14.01
N ASN A 489 18.37 -20.14 -14.27
CA ASN A 489 17.13 -19.82 -14.96
C ASN A 489 15.84 -20.35 -14.25
N GLU A 490 15.92 -20.63 -12.95
CA GLU A 490 14.79 -21.09 -12.16
C GLU A 490 13.64 -20.05 -12.13
N PRO A 491 12.40 -20.50 -12.10
CA PRO A 491 11.24 -19.60 -11.98
C PRO A 491 11.25 -18.85 -10.64
N VAL A 492 10.87 -17.57 -10.68
CA VAL A 492 10.66 -16.77 -9.48
C VAL A 492 9.40 -17.26 -8.76
N ASP A 493 9.51 -17.51 -7.45
CA ASP A 493 8.36 -17.78 -6.58
C ASP A 493 7.41 -16.59 -6.56
N MET A 494 6.12 -16.83 -6.81
CA MET A 494 5.07 -15.80 -6.89
C MET A 494 4.20 -15.70 -5.62
N ASN A 495 4.63 -16.27 -4.49
CA ASN A 495 3.88 -16.20 -3.24
C ASN A 495 4.00 -14.82 -2.59
N GLY A 496 2.86 -14.26 -2.21
CA GLY A 496 2.76 -13.01 -1.43
C GLY A 496 2.74 -13.26 0.08
N SER A 497 2.97 -12.21 0.85
CA SER A 497 2.86 -12.21 2.32
C SER A 497 1.59 -11.51 2.81
N ILE A 498 1.12 -11.90 4.00
CA ILE A 498 0.01 -11.23 4.67
C ILE A 498 0.49 -9.87 5.19
N GLY A 499 -0.31 -8.82 4.97
CA GLY A 499 -0.03 -7.45 5.42
C GLY A 499 -1.01 -6.46 4.79
N LEU A 500 -0.76 -5.17 5.01
CA LEU A 500 -1.50 -4.10 4.33
C LEU A 500 -1.22 -4.11 2.83
N THR A 501 0.00 -4.43 2.46
CA THR A 501 0.48 -4.55 1.08
C THR A 501 0.74 -6.02 0.71
N ASN A 502 0.57 -6.34 -0.57
CA ASN A 502 0.86 -7.66 -1.14
C ASN A 502 2.37 -7.79 -1.42
N MET A 503 3.17 -7.82 -0.37
CA MET A 503 4.62 -7.96 -0.51
C MET A 503 4.99 -9.39 -0.91
N LYS A 504 5.99 -9.55 -1.78
CA LYS A 504 6.55 -10.87 -2.10
C LYS A 504 7.11 -11.55 -0.85
N LEU A 505 6.72 -12.80 -0.62
CA LEU A 505 7.08 -13.55 0.60
C LEU A 505 8.58 -13.84 0.66
N THR A 506 9.13 -14.37 -0.41
CA THR A 506 10.54 -14.71 -0.54
C THR A 506 11.37 -13.53 -1.07
N PRO A 507 12.68 -13.48 -0.85
CA PRO A 507 13.58 -12.56 -1.54
C PRO A 507 13.45 -12.64 -3.06
N LEU A 508 13.84 -11.58 -3.77
CA LEU A 508 13.94 -11.56 -5.23
C LEU A 508 15.42 -11.47 -5.61
N ASP A 509 16.07 -12.60 -5.59
CA ASP A 509 17.50 -12.72 -5.95
C ASP A 509 17.64 -12.76 -7.47
N VAL A 510 18.38 -11.80 -8.03
CA VAL A 510 18.54 -11.60 -9.47
C VAL A 510 20.03 -11.47 -9.80
N LEU A 511 20.49 -12.17 -10.81
CA LEU A 511 21.80 -11.99 -11.42
C LEU A 511 21.74 -10.80 -12.37
N VAL A 512 22.61 -9.80 -12.14
CA VAL A 512 22.68 -8.59 -12.95
C VAL A 512 24.02 -8.50 -13.68
N LYS A 513 23.99 -8.04 -14.94
CA LYS A 513 25.16 -7.79 -15.78
C LYS A 513 24.98 -6.46 -16.51
N PRO A 514 25.99 -5.54 -16.50
CA PRO A 514 25.90 -4.26 -17.19
C PRO A 514 25.66 -4.43 -18.70
N ARG A 515 24.76 -3.61 -19.25
CA ARG A 515 24.44 -3.53 -20.69
C ARG A 515 25.09 -2.35 -21.39
N LEU A 516 25.36 -1.28 -20.66
CA LEU A 516 25.96 -0.07 -21.19
C LEU A 516 27.48 -0.07 -21.02
N SER A 517 28.16 0.80 -21.77
CA SER A 517 29.57 1.03 -21.59
C SER A 517 29.88 1.64 -20.22
N PRO A 518 31.06 1.36 -19.61
CA PRO A 518 31.44 1.80 -18.26
C PRO A 518 31.22 3.31 -18.01
N ASN A 519 31.56 4.14 -19.01
CA ASN A 519 31.42 5.60 -18.93
C ASN A 519 30.00 6.13 -18.70
N PHE A 520 28.98 5.29 -18.84
CA PHE A 520 27.58 5.66 -18.56
C PHE A 520 27.16 5.37 -17.11
N TYR A 521 28.05 4.81 -16.30
CA TYR A 521 27.83 4.60 -14.87
C TYR A 521 28.68 5.53 -13.97
N ASP A 522 29.53 6.37 -14.56
CA ASP A 522 30.42 7.29 -13.82
C ASP A 522 29.76 8.56 -13.27
#